data_bcd5251c135a564dceb2db3880495242
#
_entry.id   bcd5251c135a564dceb2db3880495242
#
_cell.length_a   1.000
_cell.length_b   1.000
_cell.length_c   1.000
_cell.angle_alpha   90.00
_cell.angle_beta   90.00
_cell.angle_gamma   90.00
#
_symmetry.space_group_name_H-M   'P 1'
#
loop_
_entity.id
_entity.type
_entity.pdbx_description
1 polymer ?
#
loop_
_entity_poly.entity_id
_entity_poly.type
_entity_poly.pdbx_seq_one_letter_code
_entity_poly.pdbx_strand_id
1 'polypeptide(L)'
;MTASSQDTLPFSHPLRVETITLRPVAVDLAAEQGELAAVASFLGVASAEALKASYSLSRNGERVKLEGMIKASLHQNCVVTVDPFPVELNVPVKLDFAPEAEIAAMARPSEDDEIDIEVLMNEEDPPEPIIDGTIDLGLVTLEFLALALDPYPRKPGVAFSEPAPETPAESPFAALLQLKRGE
;
A
#
# COMPACT_ATOMS: atom_id res chain seq x y z
N MET A 1 -33.33 1.85 -6.94
CA MET A 1 -32.34 1.60 -8.01
C MET A 1 -31.10 2.40 -7.62
N THR A 2 -30.27 1.81 -6.77
CA THR A 2 -28.99 2.40 -6.36
C THR A 2 -27.94 1.86 -7.32
N ALA A 3 -27.46 2.72 -8.22
CA ALA A 3 -26.30 2.43 -9.03
C ALA A 3 -25.11 2.21 -8.08
N SER A 4 -24.59 1.00 -8.06
CA SER A 4 -23.28 0.71 -7.47
C SER A 4 -22.28 1.60 -8.20
N SER A 5 -21.72 2.58 -7.49
CA SER A 5 -20.49 3.22 -7.91
C SER A 5 -19.45 2.10 -7.96
N GLN A 6 -19.18 1.58 -9.14
CA GLN A 6 -17.95 0.81 -9.36
C GLN A 6 -16.85 1.83 -9.09
N ASP A 7 -16.14 1.66 -7.99
CA ASP A 7 -14.92 2.39 -7.71
C ASP A 7 -13.96 2.09 -8.87
N THR A 8 -13.98 2.96 -9.86
CA THR A 8 -13.07 2.86 -11.00
C THR A 8 -11.68 3.14 -10.45
N LEU A 9 -10.84 2.12 -10.42
CA LEU A 9 -9.44 2.27 -9.99
C LEU A 9 -8.78 3.39 -10.79
N PRO A 10 -8.04 4.27 -10.13
CA PRO A 10 -7.41 5.42 -10.79
C PRO A 10 -6.32 5.02 -11.79
N PHE A 11 -5.83 3.79 -11.70
CA PHE A 11 -4.83 3.20 -12.56
C PHE A 11 -5.10 1.70 -12.67
N SER A 12 -5.62 1.23 -13.80
CA SER A 12 -6.01 -0.16 -14.03
C SER A 12 -5.45 -0.66 -15.35
N HIS A 13 -4.73 -1.77 -15.30
CA HIS A 13 -4.11 -2.42 -16.46
C HIS A 13 -4.34 -3.93 -16.38
N PRO A 14 -5.55 -4.41 -16.74
CA PRO A 14 -5.88 -5.83 -16.68
C PRO A 14 -5.13 -6.61 -17.75
N LEU A 15 -4.40 -7.64 -17.33
CA LEU A 15 -3.68 -8.58 -18.19
C LEU A 15 -4.30 -9.97 -18.08
N ARG A 16 -4.66 -10.56 -19.22
CA ARG A 16 -5.18 -11.92 -19.26
C ARG A 16 -4.06 -12.93 -19.05
N VAL A 17 -4.24 -13.84 -18.13
CA VAL A 17 -3.27 -14.90 -17.80
C VAL A 17 -2.97 -15.80 -19.01
N GLU A 18 -3.94 -15.98 -19.92
CA GLU A 18 -3.76 -16.74 -21.17
C GLU A 18 -2.68 -16.17 -22.10
N THR A 19 -2.41 -14.86 -22.00
CA THR A 19 -1.37 -14.21 -22.81
C THR A 19 0.04 -14.38 -22.24
N ILE A 20 0.15 -14.84 -20.99
CA ILE A 20 1.42 -15.07 -20.32
C ILE A 20 1.91 -16.48 -20.64
N THR A 21 3.16 -16.59 -21.04
CA THR A 21 3.79 -17.86 -21.42
C THR A 21 4.84 -18.30 -20.42
N LEU A 22 5.44 -19.50 -20.64
CA LEU A 22 6.62 -19.95 -19.86
C LEU A 22 7.83 -19.02 -20.02
N ARG A 23 7.93 -18.34 -21.16
CA ARG A 23 8.96 -17.31 -21.36
C ARG A 23 8.49 -16.03 -20.70
N PRO A 24 9.37 -15.34 -19.94
CA PRO A 24 9.04 -14.07 -19.32
C PRO A 24 8.50 -13.07 -20.36
N VAL A 25 7.36 -12.48 -20.05
CA VAL A 25 6.75 -11.39 -20.81
C VAL A 25 7.01 -10.09 -20.06
N ALA A 26 7.69 -9.16 -20.71
CA ALA A 26 7.91 -7.83 -20.15
C ALA A 26 6.70 -6.94 -20.42
N VAL A 27 6.26 -6.21 -19.38
CA VAL A 27 5.16 -5.24 -19.45
C VAL A 27 5.62 -3.97 -18.78
N ASP A 28 5.62 -2.87 -19.52
CA ASP A 28 5.93 -1.54 -19.01
C ASP A 28 4.65 -0.71 -18.95
N LEU A 29 4.41 -0.11 -17.80
CA LEU A 29 3.27 0.76 -17.53
C LEU A 29 3.76 2.16 -17.19
N ALA A 30 3.01 3.17 -17.60
CA ALA A 30 3.24 4.55 -17.20
C ALA A 30 1.89 5.25 -17.07
N ALA A 31 1.66 5.91 -15.94
CA ALA A 31 0.45 6.66 -15.75
C ALA A 31 0.44 7.93 -16.62
N GLU A 32 -0.69 8.18 -17.25
CA GLU A 32 -0.94 9.41 -17.99
C GLU A 32 -1.21 10.58 -17.05
N GLN A 33 -1.08 11.81 -17.56
CA GLN A 33 -1.25 13.01 -16.75
C GLN A 33 -2.63 13.11 -16.08
N GLY A 34 -3.67 12.60 -16.73
CA GLY A 34 -5.03 12.52 -16.17
C GLY A 34 -5.16 11.52 -15.03
N GLU A 35 -4.42 10.42 -15.10
CA GLU A 35 -4.42 9.36 -14.09
C GLU A 35 -3.62 9.78 -12.83
N LEU A 36 -2.53 10.54 -13.00
CA LEU A 36 -1.68 10.96 -11.89
C LEU A 36 -2.43 11.74 -10.82
N ALA A 37 -3.39 12.59 -11.20
CA ALA A 37 -4.22 13.33 -10.24
C ALA A 37 -5.15 12.38 -9.44
N ALA A 38 -5.72 11.38 -10.11
CA ALA A 38 -6.56 10.37 -9.46
C ALA A 38 -5.74 9.44 -8.57
N VAL A 39 -4.54 9.05 -8.99
CA VAL A 39 -3.56 8.29 -8.19
C VAL A 39 -3.18 9.06 -6.93
N ALA A 40 -2.85 10.37 -7.05
CA ALA A 40 -2.52 11.20 -5.89
C ALA A 40 -3.67 11.26 -4.89
N SER A 41 -4.90 11.41 -5.37
CA SER A 41 -6.10 11.41 -4.52
C SER A 41 -6.32 10.06 -3.83
N PHE A 42 -6.14 8.96 -4.55
CA PHE A 42 -6.28 7.60 -4.03
C PHE A 42 -5.25 7.30 -2.93
N LEU A 43 -3.99 7.69 -3.15
CA LEU A 43 -2.90 7.50 -2.19
C LEU A 43 -2.90 8.51 -1.03
N GLY A 44 -3.74 9.55 -1.09
CA GLY A 44 -3.76 10.61 -0.07
C GLY A 44 -2.51 11.48 -0.03
N VAL A 45 -1.79 11.59 -1.15
CA VAL A 45 -0.60 12.42 -1.30
C VAL A 45 -0.94 13.79 -1.91
N ALA A 46 -0.06 14.79 -1.74
CA ALA A 46 -0.30 16.15 -2.23
C ALA A 46 -0.37 16.21 -3.76
N SER A 47 0.53 15.51 -4.46
CA SER A 47 0.54 15.35 -5.91
C SER A 47 1.35 14.14 -6.34
N ALA A 48 1.09 13.64 -7.56
CA ALA A 48 1.91 12.67 -8.25
C ALA A 48 2.40 13.29 -9.56
N GLU A 49 3.71 13.22 -9.83
CA GLU A 49 4.34 13.79 -11.02
C GLU A 49 4.67 12.74 -12.05
N ALA A 50 5.05 11.55 -11.59
CA ALA A 50 5.35 10.40 -12.43
C ALA A 50 5.07 9.09 -11.70
N LEU A 51 4.53 8.12 -12.44
CA LEU A 51 4.37 6.74 -12.01
C LEU A 51 4.70 5.83 -13.17
N LYS A 52 5.66 4.94 -12.98
CA LYS A 52 6.08 3.93 -13.96
C LYS A 52 6.28 2.61 -13.25
N ALA A 53 5.88 1.53 -13.90
CA ALA A 53 6.14 0.18 -13.44
C ALA A 53 6.66 -0.68 -14.60
N SER A 54 7.65 -1.50 -14.31
CA SER A 54 8.22 -2.45 -15.28
C SER A 54 8.14 -3.83 -14.66
N TYR A 55 7.40 -4.74 -15.29
CA TYR A 55 7.12 -6.07 -14.80
C TYR A 55 7.63 -7.14 -15.77
N SER A 56 8.04 -8.25 -15.21
CA SER A 56 8.34 -9.49 -15.92
C SER A 56 7.43 -10.58 -15.39
N LEU A 57 6.56 -11.12 -16.22
CA LEU A 57 5.61 -12.16 -15.86
C LEU A 57 5.95 -13.46 -16.56
N SER A 58 5.94 -14.55 -15.82
CA SER A 58 6.09 -15.91 -16.36
C SER A 58 5.01 -16.82 -15.82
N ARG A 59 4.50 -17.74 -16.65
CA ARG A 59 3.46 -18.70 -16.27
C ARG A 59 4.03 -20.09 -16.18
N ASN A 60 3.76 -20.80 -15.10
CA ASN A 60 4.07 -22.21 -14.93
C ASN A 60 2.80 -22.97 -14.52
N GLY A 61 2.22 -23.72 -15.45
CA GLY A 61 0.92 -24.34 -15.26
C GLY A 61 -0.17 -23.28 -15.11
N GLU A 62 -0.86 -23.27 -13.97
CA GLU A 62 -1.91 -22.29 -13.67
C GLU A 62 -1.40 -21.12 -12.81
N ARG A 63 -0.18 -21.22 -12.28
CA ARG A 63 0.47 -20.16 -11.48
C ARG A 63 1.19 -19.15 -12.37
N VAL A 64 1.15 -17.90 -11.95
CA VAL A 64 1.88 -16.81 -12.58
C VAL A 64 2.82 -16.18 -11.57
N LYS A 65 4.08 -16.04 -11.95
CA LYS A 65 5.08 -15.30 -11.19
C LYS A 65 5.26 -13.92 -11.79
N LEU A 66 5.22 -12.89 -10.95
CA LEU A 66 5.44 -11.49 -11.29
C LEU A 66 6.64 -10.97 -10.52
N GLU A 67 7.60 -10.39 -11.23
CA GLU A 67 8.71 -9.66 -10.65
C GLU A 67 8.83 -8.32 -11.35
N GLY A 68 9.17 -7.26 -10.62
CA GLY A 68 9.28 -5.96 -11.23
C GLY A 68 9.76 -4.84 -10.32
N MET A 69 9.67 -3.63 -10.85
CA MET A 69 10.07 -2.41 -10.15
C MET A 69 9.08 -1.29 -10.45
N ILE A 70 8.58 -0.65 -9.40
CA ILE A 70 7.77 0.55 -9.48
C ILE A 70 8.66 1.75 -9.17
N LYS A 71 8.54 2.82 -9.96
CA LYS A 71 9.18 4.10 -9.74
C LYS A 71 8.12 5.19 -9.71
N ALA A 72 8.11 5.99 -8.66
CA ALA A 72 7.16 7.08 -8.51
C ALA A 72 7.84 8.34 -7.98
N SER A 73 7.46 9.48 -8.54
CA SER A 73 7.82 10.82 -8.07
C SER A 73 6.54 11.47 -7.53
N LEU A 74 6.51 11.74 -6.24
CA LEU A 74 5.32 12.18 -5.51
C LEU A 74 5.67 13.37 -4.60
N HIS A 75 4.65 14.10 -4.15
CA HIS A 75 4.76 15.04 -3.04
C HIS A 75 3.92 14.56 -1.86
N GLN A 76 4.54 14.37 -0.71
CA GLN A 76 3.84 14.10 0.55
C GLN A 76 3.81 15.35 1.41
N ASN A 77 2.77 15.49 2.25
CA ASN A 77 2.70 16.59 3.22
C ASN A 77 3.46 16.22 4.49
N CYS A 78 4.40 17.09 4.90
CA CYS A 78 5.12 16.91 6.15
C CYS A 78 4.16 16.94 7.34
N VAL A 79 4.21 15.93 8.23
CA VAL A 79 3.32 15.88 9.42
C VAL A 79 3.63 16.98 10.46
N VAL A 80 4.78 17.66 10.36
CA VAL A 80 5.16 18.73 11.28
C VAL A 80 4.79 20.11 10.77
N THR A 81 5.07 20.38 9.46
CA THR A 81 4.87 21.71 8.88
C THR A 81 3.66 21.82 7.96
N VAL A 82 3.08 20.67 7.59
CA VAL A 82 1.99 20.54 6.61
C VAL A 82 2.40 20.97 5.18
N ASP A 83 3.66 21.35 4.97
CA ASP A 83 4.17 21.70 3.65
C ASP A 83 4.37 20.45 2.79
N PRO A 84 4.07 20.51 1.49
CA PRO A 84 4.42 19.44 0.56
C PRO A 84 5.93 19.38 0.34
N PHE A 85 6.47 18.20 0.18
CA PHE A 85 7.86 17.96 -0.16
C PHE A 85 7.99 16.76 -1.11
N PRO A 86 8.98 16.75 -2.01
CA PRO A 86 9.15 15.69 -2.99
C PRO A 86 9.66 14.40 -2.35
N VAL A 87 9.12 13.28 -2.83
CA VAL A 87 9.50 11.92 -2.44
C VAL A 87 9.68 11.09 -3.70
N GLU A 88 10.82 10.42 -3.82
CA GLU A 88 11.12 9.47 -4.88
C GLU A 88 11.05 8.06 -4.33
N LEU A 89 10.22 7.22 -4.93
CA LEU A 89 10.05 5.83 -4.53
C LEU A 89 10.57 4.88 -5.62
N ASN A 90 11.28 3.84 -5.18
CA ASN A 90 11.72 2.73 -6.00
C ASN A 90 11.33 1.44 -5.25
N VAL A 91 10.23 0.82 -5.69
CA VAL A 91 9.60 -0.28 -4.97
C VAL A 91 9.78 -1.57 -5.76
N PRO A 92 10.57 -2.53 -5.25
CA PRO A 92 10.64 -3.84 -5.86
C PRO A 92 9.33 -4.59 -5.59
N VAL A 93 8.85 -5.31 -6.60
CA VAL A 93 7.64 -6.14 -6.52
C VAL A 93 8.01 -7.57 -6.84
N LYS A 94 7.55 -8.49 -6.01
CA LYS A 94 7.62 -9.93 -6.24
C LYS A 94 6.33 -10.55 -5.72
N LEU A 95 5.56 -11.16 -6.60
CA LEU A 95 4.29 -11.82 -6.28
C LEU A 95 4.17 -13.12 -7.06
N ASP A 96 3.51 -14.08 -6.43
CA ASP A 96 3.04 -15.30 -7.05
C ASP A 96 1.51 -15.28 -7.07
N PHE A 97 0.91 -15.66 -8.20
CA PHE A 97 -0.53 -15.74 -8.38
C PHE A 97 -0.95 -17.19 -8.62
N ALA A 98 -2.09 -17.57 -8.06
CA ALA A 98 -2.68 -18.89 -8.27
C ALA A 98 -4.21 -18.81 -8.47
N PRO A 99 -4.83 -19.84 -9.08
CA PRO A 99 -6.28 -19.91 -9.12
C PRO A 99 -6.90 -19.95 -7.73
N GLU A 100 -8.06 -19.30 -7.54
CA GLU A 100 -8.78 -19.27 -6.25
C GLU A 100 -9.02 -20.67 -5.68
N ALA A 101 -9.30 -21.67 -6.53
CA ALA A 101 -9.52 -23.04 -6.11
C ALA A 101 -8.27 -23.66 -5.45
N GLU A 102 -7.08 -23.31 -5.92
CA GLU A 102 -5.82 -23.76 -5.35
C GLU A 102 -5.56 -23.10 -3.98
N ILE A 103 -5.80 -21.79 -3.88
CA ILE A 103 -5.66 -21.03 -2.63
C ILE A 103 -6.65 -21.56 -1.58
N ALA A 104 -7.91 -21.80 -1.98
CA ALA A 104 -8.92 -22.37 -1.09
C ALA A 104 -8.57 -23.79 -0.61
N ALA A 105 -7.85 -24.56 -1.42
CA ALA A 105 -7.36 -25.89 -1.03
C ALA A 105 -6.19 -25.80 -0.03
N MET A 106 -5.30 -24.80 -0.17
CA MET A 106 -4.21 -24.52 0.76
C MET A 106 -4.70 -23.99 2.12
N ALA A 107 -5.77 -23.19 2.11
CA ALA A 107 -6.32 -22.57 3.32
C ALA A 107 -7.14 -23.52 4.21
N ARG A 108 -7.33 -24.81 3.82
CA ARG A 108 -8.03 -25.79 4.66
C ARG A 108 -7.06 -26.31 5.73
N PRO A 109 -7.27 -25.98 7.02
CA PRO A 109 -6.49 -26.61 8.08
C PRO A 109 -6.76 -28.10 8.05
N SER A 110 -5.73 -28.93 8.06
CA SER A 110 -5.86 -30.33 8.40
C SER A 110 -6.33 -30.40 9.87
N GLU A 111 -7.35 -31.23 10.17
CA GLU A 111 -7.98 -31.31 11.49
C GLU A 111 -7.03 -31.74 12.62
N ASP A 112 -5.78 -32.07 12.31
CA ASP A 112 -4.76 -32.59 13.24
C ASP A 112 -3.50 -31.70 13.37
N ASP A 113 -3.40 -30.55 12.68
CA ASP A 113 -2.23 -29.71 12.79
C ASP A 113 -2.32 -28.77 14.01
N GLU A 114 -1.57 -29.10 15.08
CA GLU A 114 -1.13 -28.09 16.04
C GLU A 114 -0.39 -27.01 15.23
N ILE A 115 -0.95 -25.79 15.24
CA ILE A 115 -0.39 -24.65 14.53
C ILE A 115 0.99 -24.35 15.15
N ASP A 116 2.06 -24.83 14.51
CA ASP A 116 3.42 -24.49 14.88
C ASP A 116 3.75 -23.10 14.34
N ILE A 117 3.80 -22.12 15.22
CA ILE A 117 4.07 -20.72 14.88
C ILE A 117 5.42 -20.54 14.17
N GLU A 118 6.40 -21.42 14.46
CA GLU A 118 7.71 -21.36 13.78
C GLU A 118 7.61 -21.78 12.30
N VAL A 119 6.70 -22.68 11.96
CA VAL A 119 6.43 -23.11 10.57
C VAL A 119 5.80 -21.96 9.80
N LEU A 120 4.80 -21.28 10.37
CA LEU A 120 4.13 -20.13 9.75
C LEU A 120 5.07 -18.95 9.48
N MET A 121 6.10 -18.76 10.30
CA MET A 121 7.06 -17.67 10.10
C MET A 121 8.08 -17.94 8.99
N ASN A 122 8.20 -19.19 8.54
CA ASN A 122 9.15 -19.62 7.49
C ASN A 122 8.44 -19.99 6.16
N GLU A 123 7.11 -19.96 6.11
CA GLU A 123 6.38 -20.18 4.86
C GLU A 123 6.52 -18.96 3.94
N GLU A 124 6.69 -19.23 2.65
CA GLU A 124 6.61 -18.18 1.61
C GLU A 124 5.20 -17.57 1.65
N ASP A 125 5.09 -16.27 1.37
CA ASP A 125 3.81 -15.58 1.31
C ASP A 125 2.83 -16.35 0.41
N PRO A 126 1.56 -16.54 0.84
CA PRO A 126 0.59 -17.24 0.02
C PRO A 126 0.37 -16.52 -1.31
N PRO A 127 0.14 -17.25 -2.39
CA PRO A 127 -0.08 -16.62 -3.68
C PRO A 127 -1.38 -15.80 -3.69
N GLU A 128 -1.38 -14.72 -4.47
CA GLU A 128 -2.55 -13.89 -4.71
C GLU A 128 -3.54 -14.56 -5.67
N PRO A 129 -4.85 -14.32 -5.54
CA PRO A 129 -5.84 -14.94 -6.39
C PRO A 129 -5.86 -14.37 -7.81
N ILE A 130 -5.97 -15.27 -8.80
CA ILE A 130 -6.30 -14.89 -10.17
C ILE A 130 -7.82 -14.79 -10.28
N ILE A 131 -8.35 -13.58 -10.47
CA ILE A 131 -9.78 -13.31 -10.57
C ILE A 131 -10.19 -13.30 -12.06
N ASP A 132 -11.16 -14.12 -12.43
CA ASP A 132 -11.68 -14.21 -13.81
C ASP A 132 -10.60 -14.38 -14.89
N GLY A 133 -9.51 -15.10 -14.56
CA GLY A 133 -8.38 -15.31 -15.47
C GLY A 133 -7.60 -14.05 -15.80
N THR A 134 -7.67 -13.02 -14.96
CA THR A 134 -7.07 -11.71 -15.17
C THR A 134 -6.27 -11.26 -13.94
N ILE A 135 -5.15 -10.59 -14.17
CA ILE A 135 -4.34 -9.93 -13.17
C ILE A 135 -4.33 -8.43 -13.52
N ASP A 136 -4.77 -7.56 -12.60
CA ASP A 136 -4.69 -6.12 -12.81
C ASP A 136 -3.34 -5.58 -12.30
N LEU A 137 -2.43 -5.31 -13.22
CA LEU A 137 -1.09 -4.79 -12.93
C LEU A 137 -1.13 -3.35 -12.39
N GLY A 138 -2.16 -2.58 -12.73
CA GLY A 138 -2.38 -1.25 -12.21
C GLY A 138 -2.74 -1.30 -10.73
N LEU A 139 -3.65 -2.20 -10.33
CA LEU A 139 -4.01 -2.44 -8.93
C LEU A 139 -2.79 -2.85 -8.11
N VAL A 140 -2.02 -3.84 -8.58
CA VAL A 140 -0.76 -4.26 -7.93
C VAL A 140 0.19 -3.07 -7.74
N THR A 141 0.32 -2.22 -8.78
CA THR A 141 1.17 -1.02 -8.70
C THR A 141 0.70 -0.07 -7.59
N LEU A 142 -0.60 0.17 -7.49
CA LEU A 142 -1.16 1.08 -6.46
C LEU A 142 -1.01 0.51 -5.06
N GLU A 143 -1.23 -0.79 -4.86
CA GLU A 143 -1.10 -1.46 -3.56
C GLU A 143 0.33 -1.40 -3.04
N PHE A 144 1.30 -1.80 -3.86
CA PHE A 144 2.72 -1.74 -3.46
C PHE A 144 3.19 -0.31 -3.23
N LEU A 145 2.69 0.64 -4.01
CA LEU A 145 3.02 2.05 -3.82
C LEU A 145 2.44 2.59 -2.51
N ALA A 146 1.18 2.23 -2.19
CA ALA A 146 0.54 2.61 -0.93
C ALA A 146 1.28 2.05 0.29
N LEU A 147 1.76 0.80 0.21
CA LEU A 147 2.54 0.17 1.27
C LEU A 147 3.95 0.78 1.44
N ALA A 148 4.52 1.32 0.37
CA ALA A 148 5.83 1.95 0.38
C ALA A 148 5.84 3.41 0.86
N LEU A 149 4.67 4.04 0.96
CA LEU A 149 4.56 5.40 1.49
C LEU A 149 4.85 5.44 2.99
N ASP A 150 5.61 6.45 3.42
CA ASP A 150 5.77 6.72 4.84
C ASP A 150 4.43 7.22 5.42
N PRO A 151 3.85 6.55 6.42
CA PRO A 151 2.60 6.99 7.05
C PRO A 151 2.75 8.28 7.88
N TYR A 152 3.99 8.66 8.24
CA TYR A 152 4.32 9.87 9.00
C TYR A 152 5.43 10.69 8.34
N PRO A 153 5.23 11.14 7.10
CA PRO A 153 6.29 11.74 6.29
C PRO A 153 6.80 13.03 6.92
N ARG A 154 8.12 13.17 6.99
CA ARG A 154 8.78 14.37 7.51
C ARG A 154 9.74 14.94 6.49
N LYS A 155 9.58 16.23 6.22
CA LYS A 155 10.53 16.97 5.38
C LYS A 155 11.93 16.91 6.02
N PRO A 156 12.99 16.64 5.25
CA PRO A 156 14.35 16.63 5.77
C PRO A 156 14.72 17.91 6.52
N GLY A 157 15.33 17.76 7.69
CA GLY A 157 15.77 18.89 8.52
C GLY A 157 14.69 19.53 9.40
N VAL A 158 13.45 19.03 9.38
CA VAL A 158 12.38 19.50 10.26
C VAL A 158 12.29 18.64 11.49
N ALA A 159 12.34 19.30 12.67
CA ALA A 159 12.07 18.69 13.98
C ALA A 159 10.82 19.31 14.58
N PHE A 160 10.01 18.52 15.27
CA PHE A 160 8.92 19.03 16.06
C PHE A 160 9.51 19.79 17.25
N SER A 161 9.15 21.07 17.38
CA SER A 161 9.45 21.87 18.56
C SER A 161 8.17 21.98 19.38
N GLU A 162 8.20 21.43 20.58
CA GLU A 162 7.08 21.57 21.50
C GLU A 162 6.89 23.07 21.81
N PRO A 163 5.69 23.63 21.62
CA PRO A 163 5.44 25.02 22.01
C PRO A 163 5.72 25.16 23.50
N ALA A 164 6.43 26.23 23.88
CA ALA A 164 6.66 26.53 25.31
C ALA A 164 5.31 26.45 26.01
N PRO A 165 5.22 25.78 27.18
CA PRO A 165 3.97 25.70 27.91
C PRO A 165 3.49 27.12 28.17
N GLU A 166 2.35 27.48 27.60
CA GLU A 166 1.64 28.67 28.02
C GLU A 166 1.45 28.55 29.53
N THR A 167 1.70 29.64 30.26
CA THR A 167 1.52 29.71 31.71
C THR A 167 0.28 28.90 32.10
N PRO A 168 0.38 27.87 32.95
CA PRO A 168 -0.72 26.94 33.16
C PRO A 168 -1.96 27.78 33.53
N ALA A 169 -2.98 27.71 32.69
CA ALA A 169 -4.29 28.23 33.07
C ALA A 169 -4.63 27.59 34.41
N GLU A 170 -4.93 28.40 35.42
CA GLU A 170 -5.27 27.88 36.75
C GLU A 170 -6.28 26.77 36.59
N SER A 171 -5.92 25.55 36.98
CA SER A 171 -6.80 24.41 36.87
C SER A 171 -8.14 24.76 37.51
N PRO A 172 -9.31 24.50 36.86
CA PRO A 172 -10.61 24.68 37.51
C PRO A 172 -10.71 23.97 38.86
N PHE A 173 -9.82 23.00 39.10
CA PHE A 173 -9.71 22.25 40.35
C PHE A 173 -8.68 22.84 41.35
N ALA A 174 -8.00 23.95 41.02
CA ALA A 174 -7.05 24.60 41.94
C ALA A 174 -7.71 24.99 43.23
N ALA A 175 -8.99 25.35 43.24
CA ALA A 175 -9.79 25.64 44.41
C ALA A 175 -9.92 24.44 45.37
N LEU A 176 -9.87 23.19 44.88
CA LEU A 176 -9.93 22.00 45.73
C LEU A 176 -8.63 21.75 46.51
N LEU A 177 -7.48 22.30 46.09
CA LEU A 177 -6.23 22.24 46.82
C LEU A 177 -6.29 23.08 48.10
N GLN A 178 -7.16 24.12 48.15
CA GLN A 178 -7.35 24.95 49.34
C GLN A 178 -8.17 24.23 50.43
N LEU A 179 -9.09 23.34 50.03
CA LEU A 179 -9.90 22.52 50.95
C LEU A 179 -9.06 21.46 51.68
N LYS A 180 -7.96 21.00 51.09
CA LYS A 180 -7.07 19.99 51.69
C LYS A 180 -6.08 20.58 52.70
N ARG A 181 -5.92 21.93 52.77
CA ARG A 181 -5.03 22.63 53.71
C ARG A 181 -5.73 23.16 54.95
N GLY A 182 -7.00 22.86 55.17
CA GLY A 182 -7.83 23.34 56.27
C GLY A 182 -8.08 22.31 57.38
N GLU A 183 -7.17 21.33 57.59
CA GLU A 183 -7.09 20.50 58.81
C GLU A 183 -5.83 20.80 59.58
#